data_1f82273062535a8e4d7d324dcf179c71
#
_entry.id   1f82273062535a8e4d7d324dcf179c71
#
_cell.length_a   1.000
_cell.length_b   1.000
_cell.length_c   1.000
_cell.angle_alpha   90.00
_cell.angle_beta   90.00
_cell.angle_gamma   90.00
#
_symmetry.space_group_name_H-M   'P 1'
#
loop_
_entity.id
_entity.type
_entity.pdbx_description
1 polymer ?
#
loop_
_entity_poly.entity_id
_entity_poly.type
_entity_poly.pdbx_seq_one_letter_code
_entity_poly.pdbx_strand_id
1 'polypeptide(L)'
;MRAVVFSGTTEGRMFSKQLAALGAEVLVSVATPLGAEEQGERSGITVHCGRLTPEEMTALLQGADLCVDATHPYAVEATRNIRAACKTAGTEYRRLLRPESPLPAGSMVFASAAHAAGFLARTQGNVLLATGAKELSAFAVLEPARLFPRVLPTREGIAACEGADIPHKNIIAMQGPFSYALNRALMEQFAIRFLVTKDGGAAGGFEEKARAAQDTGAQLIVIRRPAEQGETADQILTHCKEMLQ
;
A
#
# COMPACT_ATOMS: atom_id res chain seq x y z
N MET A 1 7.37 -4.67 28.01
CA MET A 1 7.89 -4.65 26.63
C MET A 1 7.39 -3.38 25.94
N ARG A 2 8.29 -2.59 25.37
CA ARG A 2 7.98 -1.41 24.57
C ARG A 2 8.22 -1.73 23.09
N ALA A 3 7.20 -1.56 22.27
CA ALA A 3 7.29 -1.85 20.84
C ALA A 3 6.98 -0.61 19.99
N VAL A 4 7.73 -0.43 18.91
CA VAL A 4 7.47 0.60 17.89
C VAL A 4 6.96 -0.10 16.62
N VAL A 5 5.79 0.32 16.13
CA VAL A 5 5.19 -0.23 14.92
C VAL A 5 5.13 0.88 13.86
N PHE A 6 5.93 0.77 12.80
CA PHE A 6 5.78 1.60 11.61
C PHE A 6 4.61 1.05 10.80
N SER A 7 3.51 1.81 10.75
CA SER A 7 2.21 1.36 10.24
C SER A 7 1.75 2.21 9.03
N GLY A 8 0.45 2.23 8.79
CA GLY A 8 -0.19 2.85 7.62
C GLY A 8 -0.88 1.81 6.74
N THR A 9 -1.06 0.60 7.27
CA THR A 9 -1.78 -0.51 6.63
C THR A 9 -2.82 -1.06 7.59
N THR A 10 -3.85 -1.71 7.07
CA THR A 10 -4.86 -2.39 7.90
C THR A 10 -4.24 -3.47 8.77
N GLU A 11 -3.28 -4.22 8.22
CA GLU A 11 -2.56 -5.26 8.94
C GLU A 11 -1.75 -4.68 10.11
N GLY A 12 -1.06 -3.55 9.87
CA GLY A 12 -0.31 -2.86 10.93
C GLY A 12 -1.23 -2.35 12.04
N ARG A 13 -2.40 -1.81 11.69
CA ARG A 13 -3.43 -1.39 12.68
C ARG A 13 -3.94 -2.56 13.51
N MET A 14 -4.28 -3.68 12.86
CA MET A 14 -4.77 -4.86 13.57
C MET A 14 -3.70 -5.45 14.47
N PHE A 15 -2.48 -5.57 13.97
CA PHE A 15 -1.32 -6.05 14.73
C PHE A 15 -1.05 -5.19 15.97
N SER A 16 -1.01 -3.86 15.82
CA SER A 16 -0.79 -2.94 16.95
C SER A 16 -1.84 -3.10 18.04
N LYS A 17 -3.10 -3.30 17.66
CA LYS A 17 -4.20 -3.56 18.59
C LYS A 17 -4.05 -4.88 19.34
N GLN A 18 -3.65 -5.93 18.65
CA GLN A 18 -3.39 -7.24 19.25
C GLN A 18 -2.19 -7.19 20.20
N LEU A 19 -1.13 -6.49 19.81
CA LEU A 19 0.08 -6.35 20.62
C LEU A 19 -0.20 -5.58 21.92
N ALA A 20 -0.95 -4.47 21.84
CA ALA A 20 -1.37 -3.73 23.03
C ALA A 20 -2.27 -4.56 23.96
N ALA A 21 -3.15 -5.41 23.39
CA ALA A 21 -3.99 -6.32 24.17
C ALA A 21 -3.19 -7.41 24.91
N LEU A 22 -1.96 -7.70 24.49
CA LEU A 22 -1.03 -8.58 25.22
C LEU A 22 -0.32 -7.87 26.39
N GLY A 23 -0.54 -6.55 26.57
CA GLY A 23 0.07 -5.77 27.64
C GLY A 23 1.37 -5.06 27.25
N ALA A 24 1.72 -5.01 25.96
CA ALA A 24 2.85 -4.21 25.49
C ALA A 24 2.49 -2.71 25.44
N GLU A 25 3.47 -1.86 25.73
CA GLU A 25 3.41 -0.43 25.39
C GLU A 25 3.74 -0.27 23.91
N VAL A 26 2.76 0.19 23.13
CA VAL A 26 2.89 0.26 21.67
C VAL A 26 2.92 1.72 21.19
N LEU A 27 4.00 2.12 20.52
CA LEU A 27 4.07 3.37 19.78
C LEU A 27 3.89 3.07 18.29
N VAL A 28 2.84 3.62 17.69
CA VAL A 28 2.56 3.47 16.26
C VAL A 28 3.00 4.72 15.52
N SER A 29 3.88 4.57 14.54
CA SER A 29 4.29 5.67 13.65
C SER A 29 3.58 5.54 12.31
N VAL A 30 2.87 6.60 11.90
CA VAL A 30 2.20 6.72 10.61
C VAL A 30 2.63 7.99 9.88
N ALA A 31 2.75 7.93 8.57
CA ALA A 31 3.30 9.01 7.76
C ALA A 31 2.30 10.14 7.47
N THR A 32 0.99 9.95 7.70
CA THR A 32 -0.05 10.87 7.25
C THR A 32 -1.15 11.06 8.31
N PRO A 33 -1.82 12.23 8.34
CA PRO A 33 -2.97 12.46 9.21
C PRO A 33 -4.08 11.42 9.03
N LEU A 34 -4.37 11.04 7.78
CA LEU A 34 -5.33 9.98 7.49
C LEU A 34 -4.94 8.66 8.17
N GLY A 35 -3.66 8.28 8.11
CA GLY A 35 -3.18 7.08 8.80
C GLY A 35 -3.34 7.15 10.31
N ALA A 36 -3.20 8.34 10.91
CA ALA A 36 -3.43 8.55 12.32
C ALA A 36 -4.92 8.45 12.69
N GLU A 37 -5.79 9.07 11.90
CA GLU A 37 -7.24 8.97 12.04
C GLU A 37 -7.72 7.52 11.94
N GLU A 38 -7.24 6.78 10.94
CA GLU A 38 -7.57 5.36 10.77
C GLU A 38 -7.03 4.48 11.90
N GLN A 39 -5.85 4.80 12.48
CA GLN A 39 -5.29 4.08 13.62
C GLN A 39 -6.21 4.22 14.84
N GLY A 40 -6.74 5.41 15.04
CA GLY A 40 -7.63 5.77 16.15
C GLY A 40 -6.92 5.73 17.51
N GLU A 41 -7.61 6.23 18.51
CA GLU A 41 -7.16 6.20 19.92
C GLU A 41 -7.49 4.87 20.57
N ARG A 42 -6.55 4.34 21.34
CA ARG A 42 -6.73 3.11 22.11
C ARG A 42 -5.78 3.06 23.30
N SER A 43 -6.25 2.55 24.43
CA SER A 43 -5.40 2.29 25.60
C SER A 43 -4.21 1.39 25.24
N GLY A 44 -3.02 1.75 25.72
CA GLY A 44 -1.76 1.04 25.41
C GLY A 44 -1.15 1.36 24.04
N ILE A 45 -1.78 2.26 23.25
CA ILE A 45 -1.24 2.70 21.96
C ILE A 45 -1.05 4.21 21.97
N THR A 46 0.17 4.66 21.69
CA THR A 46 0.49 6.06 21.38
C THR A 46 0.71 6.19 19.88
N VAL A 47 0.16 7.23 19.26
CA VAL A 47 0.28 7.45 17.79
C VAL A 47 1.18 8.65 17.51
N HIS A 48 2.24 8.42 16.74
CA HIS A 48 3.05 9.47 16.14
C HIS A 48 2.61 9.67 14.68
N CYS A 49 2.27 10.90 14.31
CA CYS A 49 1.86 11.26 12.95
C CYS A 49 2.90 12.17 12.30
N GLY A 50 3.41 11.76 11.16
CA GLY A 50 4.36 12.52 10.35
C GLY A 50 5.42 11.61 9.72
N ARG A 51 6.04 12.13 8.64
CA ARG A 51 7.19 11.45 8.05
C ARG A 51 8.41 11.72 8.91
N LEU A 52 9.18 10.69 9.16
CA LEU A 52 10.41 10.74 9.94
C LEU A 52 11.63 10.61 9.04
N THR A 53 12.67 11.38 9.34
CA THR A 53 14.03 11.15 8.80
C THR A 53 14.64 9.88 9.42
N PRO A 54 15.71 9.32 8.86
CA PRO A 54 16.41 8.18 9.46
C PRO A 54 16.89 8.46 10.90
N GLU A 55 17.31 9.68 11.19
CA GLU A 55 17.78 10.13 12.50
C GLU A 55 16.63 10.17 13.52
N GLU A 56 15.48 10.71 13.11
CA GLU A 56 14.26 10.73 13.92
C GLU A 56 13.71 9.32 14.18
N MET A 57 13.77 8.43 13.17
CA MET A 57 13.43 7.01 13.34
C MET A 57 14.34 6.35 14.38
N THR A 58 15.65 6.62 14.33
CA THR A 58 16.62 6.09 15.30
C THR A 58 16.31 6.58 16.72
N ALA A 59 16.02 7.87 16.89
CA ALA A 59 15.64 8.44 18.17
C ALA A 59 14.35 7.82 18.73
N LEU A 60 13.36 7.59 17.88
CA LEU A 60 12.08 6.97 18.24
C LEU A 60 12.26 5.52 18.73
N LEU A 61 13.24 4.81 18.17
CA LEU A 61 13.55 3.41 18.47
C LEU A 61 14.41 3.22 19.72
N GLN A 62 15.05 4.28 20.22
CA GLN A 62 15.89 4.17 21.44
C GLN A 62 15.08 3.67 22.64
N GLY A 63 15.57 2.61 23.27
CA GLY A 63 14.92 1.96 24.41
C GLY A 63 13.65 1.16 24.04
N ALA A 64 13.38 0.93 22.77
CA ALA A 64 12.37 -0.03 22.34
C ALA A 64 12.97 -1.44 22.28
N ASP A 65 12.21 -2.41 22.78
CA ASP A 65 12.60 -3.83 22.73
C ASP A 65 12.41 -4.39 21.32
N LEU A 66 11.36 -3.94 20.61
CA LEU A 66 10.95 -4.45 19.32
C LEU A 66 10.51 -3.34 18.37
N CYS A 67 10.94 -3.43 17.11
CA CYS A 67 10.44 -2.67 15.99
C CYS A 67 9.72 -3.60 15.02
N VAL A 68 8.45 -3.30 14.72
CA VAL A 68 7.70 -4.00 13.68
C VAL A 68 7.45 -3.08 12.49
N ASP A 69 8.05 -3.43 11.35
CA ASP A 69 7.79 -2.76 10.08
C ASP A 69 6.54 -3.37 9.43
N ALA A 70 5.42 -2.69 9.57
CA ALA A 70 4.12 -3.01 8.98
C ALA A 70 3.76 -2.02 7.86
N THR A 71 4.75 -1.35 7.26
CA THR A 71 4.53 -0.42 6.13
C THR A 71 4.07 -1.16 4.89
N HIS A 72 3.52 -0.42 3.93
CA HIS A 72 3.06 -1.00 2.67
C HIS A 72 4.21 -1.70 1.91
N PRO A 73 4.01 -2.88 1.29
CA PRO A 73 5.06 -3.62 0.56
C PRO A 73 5.84 -2.81 -0.48
N TYR A 74 5.20 -1.80 -1.07
CA TYR A 74 5.85 -0.91 -2.03
C TYR A 74 6.58 0.29 -1.40
N ALA A 75 6.63 0.39 -0.07
CA ALA A 75 7.35 1.45 0.65
C ALA A 75 8.82 1.07 0.89
N VAL A 76 9.51 0.64 -0.15
CA VAL A 76 10.88 0.08 -0.11
C VAL A 76 11.87 1.00 0.58
N GLU A 77 11.78 2.31 0.33
CA GLU A 77 12.65 3.31 0.95
C GLU A 77 12.41 3.40 2.47
N ALA A 78 11.13 3.44 2.90
CA ALA A 78 10.78 3.46 4.31
C ALA A 78 11.30 2.21 5.03
N THR A 79 11.06 1.02 4.48
CA THR A 79 11.58 -0.25 5.01
C THR A 79 13.10 -0.23 5.15
N ARG A 80 13.83 0.27 4.14
CA ARG A 80 15.29 0.41 4.19
C ARG A 80 15.73 1.32 5.34
N ASN A 81 15.09 2.47 5.49
CA ASN A 81 15.41 3.45 6.52
C ASN A 81 15.08 2.92 7.92
N ILE A 82 13.95 2.24 8.09
CA ILE A 82 13.57 1.59 9.36
C ILE A 82 14.60 0.53 9.76
N ARG A 83 15.03 -0.34 8.83
CA ARG A 83 16.07 -1.34 9.11
C ARG A 83 17.38 -0.72 9.54
N ALA A 84 17.80 0.35 8.86
CA ALA A 84 19.02 1.07 9.22
C ALA A 84 18.92 1.71 10.62
N ALA A 85 17.77 2.34 10.91
CA ALA A 85 17.51 2.95 12.22
C ALA A 85 17.50 1.90 13.36
N CYS A 86 16.87 0.73 13.15
CA CYS A 86 16.89 -0.37 14.11
C CYS A 86 18.33 -0.85 14.40
N LYS A 87 19.14 -1.00 13.36
CA LYS A 87 20.55 -1.39 13.52
C LYS A 87 21.33 -0.37 14.35
N THR A 88 21.09 0.92 14.14
CA THR A 88 21.75 2.01 14.86
C THR A 88 21.27 2.10 16.32
N ALA A 89 19.98 1.93 16.56
CA ALA A 89 19.37 1.96 17.89
C ALA A 89 19.62 0.68 18.71
N GLY A 90 20.05 -0.42 18.08
CA GLY A 90 20.17 -1.73 18.72
C GLY A 90 18.83 -2.42 18.99
N THR A 91 17.77 -1.99 18.30
CA THR A 91 16.40 -2.51 18.47
C THR A 91 16.17 -3.73 17.57
N GLU A 92 15.54 -4.78 18.07
CA GLU A 92 15.15 -5.94 17.26
C GLU A 92 14.19 -5.53 16.17
N TYR A 93 14.45 -5.94 14.92
CA TYR A 93 13.62 -5.63 13.74
C TYR A 93 12.84 -6.86 13.27
N ARG A 94 11.54 -6.72 13.10
CA ARG A 94 10.66 -7.70 12.47
C ARG A 94 9.87 -7.06 11.32
N ARG A 95 9.75 -7.77 10.19
CA ARG A 95 8.90 -7.35 9.08
C ARG A 95 7.58 -8.10 9.13
N LEU A 96 6.47 -7.37 9.28
CA LEU A 96 5.13 -7.95 9.17
C LEU A 96 4.76 -8.14 7.70
N LEU A 97 4.63 -9.40 7.28
CA LEU A 97 4.20 -9.73 5.92
C LEU A 97 2.68 -9.61 5.78
N ARG A 98 2.29 -9.03 4.67
CA ARG A 98 0.91 -9.09 4.20
C ARG A 98 0.72 -10.34 3.34
N PRO A 99 -0.32 -11.17 3.57
CA PRO A 99 -0.65 -12.29 2.70
C PRO A 99 -0.78 -11.86 1.24
N GLU A 100 -0.38 -12.70 0.31
CA GLU A 100 -0.60 -12.49 -1.11
C GLU A 100 -2.06 -12.77 -1.45
N SER A 101 -2.63 -11.98 -2.38
CA SER A 101 -3.95 -12.26 -2.91
C SER A 101 -3.84 -13.35 -3.98
N PRO A 102 -4.75 -14.34 -4.01
CA PRO A 102 -4.81 -15.26 -5.13
C PRO A 102 -5.15 -14.48 -6.41
N LEU A 103 -4.37 -14.71 -7.45
CA LEU A 103 -4.59 -14.05 -8.73
C LEU A 103 -5.63 -14.83 -9.55
N PRO A 104 -6.68 -14.18 -10.10
CA PRO A 104 -7.62 -14.82 -11.01
C PRO A 104 -6.91 -15.40 -12.25
N ALA A 105 -7.44 -16.50 -12.77
CA ALA A 105 -6.93 -17.08 -14.02
C ALA A 105 -6.97 -16.05 -15.16
N GLY A 106 -5.94 -16.02 -16.00
CA GLY A 106 -5.81 -15.05 -17.08
C GLY A 106 -5.26 -13.69 -16.68
N SER A 107 -4.94 -13.47 -15.39
CA SER A 107 -4.23 -12.25 -14.97
C SER A 107 -2.83 -12.18 -15.57
N MET A 108 -2.45 -10.99 -16.03
CA MET A 108 -1.08 -10.73 -16.50
C MET A 108 -0.28 -10.08 -15.36
N VAL A 109 0.90 -10.63 -15.06
CA VAL A 109 1.74 -10.16 -13.97
C VAL A 109 3.04 -9.56 -14.51
N PHE A 110 3.34 -8.34 -14.10
CA PHE A 110 4.55 -7.63 -14.49
C PHE A 110 5.40 -7.25 -13.27
N ALA A 111 6.71 -7.25 -13.46
CA ALA A 111 7.65 -6.93 -12.38
C ALA A 111 7.62 -5.44 -11.97
N SER A 112 7.17 -4.54 -12.87
CA SER A 112 7.09 -3.10 -12.59
C SER A 112 6.04 -2.41 -13.45
N ALA A 113 5.68 -1.17 -13.09
CA ALA A 113 4.81 -0.31 -13.89
C ALA A 113 5.39 -0.06 -15.29
N ALA A 114 6.70 0.10 -15.41
CA ALA A 114 7.37 0.31 -16.71
C ALA A 114 7.22 -0.91 -17.64
N HIS A 115 7.33 -2.14 -17.12
CA HIS A 115 7.10 -3.34 -17.93
C HIS A 115 5.63 -3.45 -18.36
N ALA A 116 4.68 -3.15 -17.47
CA ALA A 116 3.26 -3.11 -17.82
C ALA A 116 2.97 -2.04 -18.89
N ALA A 117 3.54 -0.85 -18.76
CA ALA A 117 3.42 0.22 -19.75
C ALA A 117 4.00 -0.16 -21.11
N GLY A 118 5.17 -0.80 -21.15
CA GLY A 118 5.78 -1.31 -22.38
C GLY A 118 4.92 -2.36 -23.11
N PHE A 119 4.21 -3.21 -22.37
CA PHE A 119 3.21 -4.11 -22.94
C PHE A 119 2.02 -3.32 -23.50
N LEU A 120 1.44 -2.40 -22.71
CA LEU A 120 0.27 -1.61 -23.07
C LEU A 120 0.51 -0.69 -24.28
N ALA A 121 1.73 -0.23 -24.49
CA ALA A 121 2.12 0.58 -25.65
C ALA A 121 1.88 -0.14 -27.01
N ARG A 122 1.80 -1.48 -26.99
CA ARG A 122 1.54 -2.32 -28.16
C ARG A 122 0.07 -2.72 -28.29
N THR A 123 -0.82 -2.15 -27.47
CA THR A 123 -2.25 -2.48 -27.41
C THR A 123 -3.12 -1.28 -27.72
N GLN A 124 -4.40 -1.53 -27.93
CA GLN A 124 -5.42 -0.50 -28.11
C GLN A 124 -6.48 -0.61 -27.02
N GLY A 125 -7.11 0.52 -26.68
CA GLY A 125 -8.19 0.60 -25.69
C GLY A 125 -7.80 1.32 -24.41
N ASN A 126 -8.80 1.66 -23.61
CA ASN A 126 -8.67 2.47 -22.41
C ASN A 126 -8.08 1.67 -21.26
N VAL A 127 -7.29 2.36 -20.43
CA VAL A 127 -6.53 1.79 -19.32
C VAL A 127 -6.92 2.46 -18.00
N LEU A 128 -7.52 1.73 -17.08
CA LEU A 128 -7.74 2.20 -15.70
C LEU A 128 -6.47 1.95 -14.89
N LEU A 129 -5.80 3.02 -14.46
CA LEU A 129 -4.60 2.96 -13.63
C LEU A 129 -4.99 3.08 -12.13
N ALA A 130 -5.10 1.95 -11.46
CA ALA A 130 -5.38 1.87 -10.03
C ALA A 130 -4.09 1.70 -9.18
N THR A 131 -2.98 2.29 -9.64
CA THR A 131 -1.64 2.17 -9.04
C THR A 131 -1.25 3.37 -8.19
N GLY A 132 -2.07 4.44 -8.22
CA GLY A 132 -1.81 5.70 -7.56
C GLY A 132 -0.90 6.65 -8.36
N ALA A 133 -0.82 7.90 -7.91
CA ALA A 133 -0.14 8.98 -8.63
C ALA A 133 1.37 8.76 -8.84
N LYS A 134 2.05 8.10 -7.90
CA LYS A 134 3.51 7.88 -7.95
C LYS A 134 3.98 7.05 -9.15
N GLU A 135 3.13 6.16 -9.63
CA GLU A 135 3.48 5.29 -10.77
C GLU A 135 3.08 5.88 -12.13
N LEU A 136 2.40 7.03 -12.13
CA LEU A 136 1.80 7.58 -13.34
C LEU A 136 2.84 7.90 -14.41
N SER A 137 4.00 8.42 -14.01
CA SER A 137 5.11 8.72 -14.92
C SER A 137 5.61 7.51 -15.72
N ALA A 138 5.49 6.30 -15.19
CA ALA A 138 5.87 5.08 -15.91
C ALA A 138 4.98 4.82 -17.15
N PHE A 139 3.78 5.38 -17.16
CA PHE A 139 2.81 5.22 -18.26
C PHE A 139 2.85 6.36 -19.29
N ALA A 140 3.80 7.29 -19.18
CA ALA A 140 3.97 8.41 -20.11
C ALA A 140 4.29 7.97 -21.57
N VAL A 141 4.62 6.70 -21.78
CA VAL A 141 4.81 6.11 -23.12
C VAL A 141 3.49 5.81 -23.85
N LEU A 142 2.35 5.90 -23.15
CA LEU A 142 1.03 5.71 -23.70
C LEU A 142 0.38 7.07 -24.05
N GLU A 143 -0.53 7.04 -25.00
CA GLU A 143 -1.35 8.21 -25.31
C GLU A 143 -2.18 8.64 -24.09
N PRO A 144 -2.07 9.88 -23.59
CA PRO A 144 -2.76 10.34 -22.38
C PRO A 144 -4.29 10.20 -22.43
N ALA A 145 -4.88 10.33 -23.62
CA ALA A 145 -6.33 10.20 -23.83
C ALA A 145 -6.87 8.79 -23.51
N ARG A 146 -6.01 7.76 -23.53
CA ARG A 146 -6.36 6.37 -23.18
C ARG A 146 -6.30 6.10 -21.66
N LEU A 147 -5.68 6.99 -20.89
CA LEU A 147 -5.37 6.76 -19.48
C LEU A 147 -6.48 7.32 -18.58
N PHE A 148 -6.92 6.51 -17.66
CA PHE A 148 -7.90 6.83 -16.62
C PHE A 148 -7.26 6.58 -15.25
N PRO A 149 -6.40 7.50 -14.75
CA PRO A 149 -5.77 7.33 -13.47
C PRO A 149 -6.77 7.52 -12.33
N ARG A 150 -6.73 6.59 -11.37
CA ARG A 150 -7.44 6.70 -10.11
C ARG A 150 -6.45 7.09 -9.01
N VAL A 151 -6.60 8.30 -8.50
CA VAL A 151 -5.71 8.93 -7.53
C VAL A 151 -6.49 9.41 -6.31
N LEU A 152 -5.78 9.69 -5.22
CA LEU A 152 -6.39 10.36 -4.08
C LEU A 152 -6.82 11.79 -4.48
N PRO A 153 -7.92 12.33 -3.87
CA PRO A 153 -8.42 13.67 -4.15
C PRO A 153 -7.57 14.75 -3.43
N THR A 154 -6.26 14.70 -3.67
CA THR A 154 -5.27 15.65 -3.13
C THR A 154 -4.69 16.50 -4.25
N ARG A 155 -4.13 17.66 -3.88
CA ARG A 155 -3.46 18.56 -4.85
C ARG A 155 -2.35 17.81 -5.60
N GLU A 156 -1.55 17.02 -4.89
CA GLU A 156 -0.45 16.24 -5.46
C GLU A 156 -0.97 15.16 -6.42
N GLY A 157 -2.10 14.53 -6.08
CA GLY A 157 -2.74 13.53 -6.93
C GLY A 157 -3.22 14.11 -8.25
N ILE A 158 -3.88 15.26 -8.21
CA ILE A 158 -4.36 15.98 -9.40
C ILE A 158 -3.19 16.54 -10.21
N ALA A 159 -2.23 17.21 -9.56
CA ALA A 159 -1.04 17.76 -10.23
C ALA A 159 -0.22 16.70 -10.96
N ALA A 160 -0.12 15.48 -10.40
CA ALA A 160 0.55 14.38 -11.07
C ALA A 160 -0.17 13.97 -12.38
N CYS A 161 -1.51 14.03 -12.40
CA CYS A 161 -2.28 13.74 -13.60
C CYS A 161 -2.12 14.85 -14.65
N GLU A 162 -2.16 16.11 -14.23
CA GLU A 162 -1.95 17.28 -15.10
C GLU A 162 -0.54 17.27 -15.69
N GLY A 163 0.48 16.98 -14.88
CA GLY A 163 1.87 16.86 -15.33
C GLY A 163 2.15 15.69 -16.28
N ALA A 164 1.20 14.76 -16.41
CA ALA A 164 1.20 13.67 -17.38
C ALA A 164 0.27 13.93 -18.56
N ASP A 165 -0.20 15.16 -18.75
CA ASP A 165 -1.11 15.60 -19.82
C ASP A 165 -2.42 14.79 -19.88
N ILE A 166 -2.87 14.23 -18.73
CA ILE A 166 -4.13 13.48 -18.67
C ILE A 166 -5.30 14.43 -18.82
N PRO A 167 -6.22 14.17 -19.78
CA PRO A 167 -7.45 14.98 -19.88
C PRO A 167 -8.23 14.99 -18.57
N HIS A 168 -8.66 16.15 -18.08
CA HIS A 168 -9.35 16.26 -16.78
C HIS A 168 -10.58 15.35 -16.66
N LYS A 169 -11.31 15.12 -17.76
CA LYS A 169 -12.46 14.19 -17.83
C LYS A 169 -12.09 12.73 -17.57
N ASN A 170 -10.80 12.38 -17.64
CA ASN A 170 -10.30 11.02 -17.41
C ASN A 170 -9.77 10.85 -15.99
N ILE A 171 -9.62 11.93 -15.22
CA ILE A 171 -9.07 11.88 -13.85
C ILE A 171 -10.15 11.40 -12.89
N ILE A 172 -9.89 10.29 -12.19
CA ILE A 172 -10.77 9.71 -11.17
C ILE A 172 -10.15 9.99 -9.80
N ALA A 173 -10.51 11.14 -9.21
CA ALA A 173 -10.00 11.56 -7.91
C ALA A 173 -10.94 11.11 -6.80
N MET A 174 -10.66 9.96 -6.18
CA MET A 174 -11.49 9.34 -5.14
C MET A 174 -10.63 8.57 -4.14
N GLN A 175 -11.11 8.52 -2.89
CA GLN A 175 -10.50 7.70 -1.84
C GLN A 175 -11.21 6.35 -1.73
N GLY A 176 -10.42 5.25 -1.72
CA GLY A 176 -10.92 3.90 -1.50
C GLY A 176 -11.10 3.53 -0.02
N PRO A 177 -11.44 2.29 0.27
CA PRO A 177 -11.60 1.17 -0.66
C PRO A 177 -12.85 1.29 -1.53
N PHE A 178 -12.84 0.65 -2.71
CA PHE A 178 -13.93 0.73 -3.68
C PHE A 178 -14.68 -0.58 -3.75
N SER A 179 -16.01 -0.53 -3.70
CA SER A 179 -16.87 -1.70 -3.88
C SER A 179 -16.75 -2.29 -5.28
N TYR A 180 -17.13 -3.56 -5.42
CA TYR A 180 -17.26 -4.22 -6.72
C TYR A 180 -18.15 -3.41 -7.69
N ALA A 181 -19.33 -2.96 -7.22
CA ALA A 181 -20.29 -2.22 -8.03
C ALA A 181 -19.68 -0.93 -8.62
N LEU A 182 -18.93 -0.16 -7.81
CA LEU A 182 -18.29 1.06 -8.28
C LEU A 182 -17.13 0.76 -9.25
N ASN A 183 -16.30 -0.25 -8.98
CA ASN A 183 -15.26 -0.65 -9.91
C ASN A 183 -15.83 -1.05 -11.26
N ARG A 184 -16.90 -1.86 -11.26
CA ARG A 184 -17.62 -2.27 -12.48
C ARG A 184 -18.19 -1.08 -13.23
N ALA A 185 -18.92 -0.20 -12.56
CA ALA A 185 -19.52 0.98 -13.18
C ALA A 185 -18.48 1.91 -13.85
N LEU A 186 -17.33 2.13 -13.21
CA LEU A 186 -16.23 2.91 -13.78
C LEU A 186 -15.65 2.22 -15.02
N MET A 187 -15.47 0.92 -15.00
CA MET A 187 -14.94 0.18 -16.16
C MET A 187 -15.92 0.21 -17.34
N GLU A 188 -17.20 0.05 -17.09
CA GLU A 188 -18.26 0.14 -18.11
C GLU A 188 -18.37 1.56 -18.68
N GLN A 189 -18.43 2.59 -17.79
CA GLN A 189 -18.58 3.99 -18.16
C GLN A 189 -17.46 4.48 -19.09
N PHE A 190 -16.22 4.08 -18.79
CA PHE A 190 -15.04 4.51 -19.54
C PHE A 190 -14.56 3.49 -20.57
N ALA A 191 -15.36 2.47 -20.87
CA ALA A 191 -15.01 1.38 -21.80
C ALA A 191 -13.59 0.85 -21.55
N ILE A 192 -13.27 0.56 -20.28
CA ILE A 192 -11.94 0.11 -19.86
C ILE A 192 -11.66 -1.28 -20.41
N ARG A 193 -10.56 -1.39 -21.14
CA ARG A 193 -10.06 -2.66 -21.69
C ARG A 193 -8.98 -3.29 -20.80
N PHE A 194 -8.24 -2.46 -20.07
CA PHE A 194 -7.15 -2.92 -19.19
C PHE A 194 -7.29 -2.28 -17.82
N LEU A 195 -7.26 -3.09 -16.78
CA LEU A 195 -7.12 -2.62 -15.39
C LEU A 195 -5.69 -2.90 -14.92
N VAL A 196 -4.95 -1.86 -14.62
CA VAL A 196 -3.62 -1.98 -14.00
C VAL A 196 -3.73 -1.72 -12.50
N THR A 197 -3.34 -2.68 -11.70
CA THR A 197 -3.37 -2.55 -10.23
C THR A 197 -2.12 -3.16 -9.60
N LYS A 198 -1.89 -2.80 -8.34
CA LYS A 198 -0.94 -3.49 -7.46
C LYS A 198 -1.69 -4.54 -6.66
N ASP A 199 -1.03 -5.64 -6.29
CA ASP A 199 -1.57 -6.54 -5.29
C ASP A 199 -1.51 -5.84 -3.91
N GLY A 200 -2.60 -5.20 -3.54
CA GLY A 200 -2.76 -4.51 -2.28
C GLY A 200 -3.36 -5.37 -1.18
N GLY A 201 -3.57 -6.67 -1.43
CA GLY A 201 -4.28 -7.57 -0.52
C GLY A 201 -5.79 -7.24 -0.42
N ALA A 202 -6.50 -7.98 0.44
CA ALA A 202 -7.93 -7.80 0.67
C ALA A 202 -8.27 -6.36 1.13
N ALA A 203 -7.50 -5.81 2.05
CA ALA A 203 -7.68 -4.43 2.53
C ALA A 203 -7.54 -3.35 1.45
N GLY A 204 -6.81 -3.64 0.37
CA GLY A 204 -6.67 -2.75 -0.79
C GLY A 204 -7.81 -2.90 -1.81
N GLY A 205 -8.85 -3.68 -1.53
CA GLY A 205 -9.97 -3.96 -2.44
C GLY A 205 -9.49 -4.65 -3.72
N PHE A 206 -8.52 -5.56 -3.60
CA PHE A 206 -7.99 -6.27 -4.78
C PHE A 206 -9.03 -7.19 -5.38
N GLU A 207 -9.75 -7.95 -4.55
CA GLU A 207 -10.76 -8.90 -4.98
C GLU A 207 -11.91 -8.24 -5.73
N GLU A 208 -12.42 -7.12 -5.20
CA GLU A 208 -13.50 -6.35 -5.83
C GLU A 208 -13.09 -5.80 -7.20
N LYS A 209 -11.85 -5.35 -7.33
CA LYS A 209 -11.29 -4.88 -8.61
C LYS A 209 -11.13 -6.03 -9.61
N ALA A 210 -10.56 -7.14 -9.15
CA ALA A 210 -10.30 -8.31 -9.99
C ALA A 210 -11.60 -8.92 -10.52
N ARG A 211 -12.60 -9.07 -9.64
CA ARG A 211 -13.93 -9.54 -10.03
C ARG A 211 -14.62 -8.59 -11.01
N ALA A 212 -14.56 -7.28 -10.76
CA ALA A 212 -15.13 -6.29 -11.68
C ALA A 212 -14.46 -6.34 -13.05
N ALA A 213 -13.14 -6.51 -13.12
CA ALA A 213 -12.42 -6.66 -14.38
C ALA A 213 -12.85 -7.92 -15.13
N GLN A 214 -13.00 -9.05 -14.43
CA GLN A 214 -13.47 -10.30 -15.01
C GLN A 214 -14.88 -10.16 -15.61
N ASP A 215 -15.81 -9.56 -14.88
CA ASP A 215 -17.22 -9.45 -15.29
C ASP A 215 -17.43 -8.42 -16.42
N THR A 216 -16.54 -7.43 -16.55
CA THR A 216 -16.55 -6.45 -17.66
C THR A 216 -15.72 -6.88 -18.87
N GLY A 217 -15.00 -7.99 -18.77
CA GLY A 217 -14.07 -8.45 -19.82
C GLY A 217 -12.79 -7.61 -19.90
N ALA A 218 -12.50 -6.77 -18.91
CA ALA A 218 -11.25 -6.02 -18.85
C ALA A 218 -10.08 -6.94 -18.46
N GLN A 219 -8.97 -6.85 -19.20
CA GLN A 219 -7.76 -7.60 -18.88
C GLN A 219 -7.14 -7.08 -17.59
N LEU A 220 -7.04 -7.94 -16.58
CA LEU A 220 -6.37 -7.61 -15.32
C LEU A 220 -4.85 -7.69 -15.50
N ILE A 221 -4.17 -6.58 -15.19
CA ILE A 221 -2.73 -6.43 -15.16
C ILE A 221 -2.30 -6.12 -13.73
N VAL A 222 -1.49 -6.99 -13.16
CA VAL A 222 -1.01 -6.87 -11.78
C VAL A 222 0.47 -6.54 -11.76
N ILE A 223 0.82 -5.43 -11.13
CA ILE A 223 2.22 -5.12 -10.83
C ILE A 223 2.59 -5.91 -9.59
N ARG A 224 3.56 -6.82 -9.73
CA ARG A 224 4.05 -7.66 -8.64
C ARG A 224 4.63 -6.77 -7.53
N ARG A 225 4.33 -7.12 -6.28
CA ARG A 225 5.03 -6.52 -5.15
C ARG A 225 6.49 -6.99 -5.12
N PRO A 226 7.41 -6.16 -4.62
CA PRO A 226 8.78 -6.60 -4.35
C PRO A 226 8.76 -7.86 -3.47
N ALA A 227 9.68 -8.79 -3.73
CA ALA A 227 9.86 -9.94 -2.85
C ALA A 227 10.32 -9.45 -1.46
N GLU A 228 9.60 -9.86 -0.44
CA GLU A 228 9.88 -9.50 0.95
C GLU A 228 10.17 -10.75 1.77
N GLN A 229 11.13 -10.62 2.69
CA GLN A 229 11.34 -11.59 3.76
C GLN A 229 10.77 -11.02 5.05
N GLY A 230 10.03 -11.82 5.80
CA GLY A 230 9.39 -11.39 7.04
C GLY A 230 8.54 -12.52 7.62
N GLU A 231 7.65 -12.15 8.52
CA GLU A 231 6.88 -13.07 9.35
C GLU A 231 5.39 -12.71 9.31
N THR A 232 4.55 -13.70 9.57
CA THR A 232 3.13 -13.49 9.76
C THR A 232 2.85 -12.80 11.10
N ALA A 233 1.67 -12.21 11.24
CA ALA A 233 1.25 -11.59 12.50
C ALA A 233 1.32 -12.59 13.68
N ASP A 234 0.89 -13.82 13.46
CA ASP A 234 0.87 -14.86 14.50
C ASP A 234 2.28 -15.25 14.96
N GLN A 235 3.24 -15.33 14.03
CA GLN A 235 4.65 -15.60 14.36
C GLN A 235 5.24 -14.49 15.22
N ILE A 236 5.03 -13.22 14.82
CA ILE A 236 5.54 -12.07 15.60
C ILE A 236 4.85 -11.99 16.96
N LEU A 237 3.51 -12.18 17.04
CA LEU A 237 2.78 -12.17 18.30
C LEU A 237 3.20 -13.29 19.24
N THR A 238 3.53 -14.47 18.71
CA THR A 238 4.06 -15.57 19.53
C THR A 238 5.40 -15.18 20.15
N HIS A 239 6.31 -14.63 19.36
CA HIS A 239 7.58 -14.09 19.86
C HIS A 239 7.37 -13.00 20.93
N CYS A 240 6.43 -12.06 20.70
CA CYS A 240 6.12 -11.01 21.69
C CYS A 240 5.57 -11.58 23.02
N LYS A 241 4.81 -12.67 22.99
CA LYS A 241 4.34 -13.34 24.22
C LYS A 241 5.50 -13.92 25.05
N GLU A 242 6.51 -14.45 24.39
CA GLU A 242 7.72 -14.94 25.05
C GLU A 242 8.52 -13.80 25.68
N MET A 243 8.58 -12.64 25.03
CA MET A 243 9.25 -11.44 25.56
C MET A 243 8.51 -10.80 26.74
N LEU A 244 7.21 -11.06 26.91
CA LEU A 244 6.37 -10.49 27.98
C LEU A 244 6.32 -11.36 29.25
N GLN A 245 6.83 -12.60 29.19
CA GLN A 245 6.96 -13.53 30.31
C GLN A 245 8.22 -13.25 31.14
#